data_f68e7ca57d06b88995ebe51371890687
#
_entry.id   f68e7ca57d06b88995ebe51371890687
#
_cell.length_a   1.000
_cell.length_b   1.000
_cell.length_c   1.000
_cell.angle_alpha   90.00
_cell.angle_beta   90.00
_cell.angle_gamma   90.00
#
_symmetry.space_group_name_H-M   'P 1'
#
loop_
_entity.id
_entity.type
_entity.pdbx_description
1 polymer ?
#
loop_
_entity_poly.entity_id
_entity_poly.type
_entity_poly.pdbx_seq_one_letter_code
_entity_poly.pdbx_strand_id
1 'polypeptide(L)'
;LDMLCNYPQRARAIAKDIAERHQELDEETRQWLIHGRVQVRREASAAAQESMLRDVDASIGLAMNAALEVRQSLAGVRVPLLSVLDIYEQGLVSVTQDALSRIDALLLQLEQVGDQRALALFGTVGEDVDFTPKYFQAVGDAARQRMIVRQPAVVRIRKDGTVGDAVLKGLVE
;
A
#
# COMPACT_ATOMS: atom_id res chain seq x y z
N LEU A 1 20.41 -9.01 20.34
CA LEU A 1 18.94 -8.96 20.47
C LEU A 1 18.49 -8.95 21.93
N ASP A 2 19.20 -9.65 22.84
CA ASP A 2 18.88 -9.71 24.28
C ASP A 2 19.02 -8.38 25.03
N MET A 3 19.87 -7.47 24.57
CA MET A 3 19.99 -6.13 25.18
C MET A 3 18.75 -5.25 25.01
N LEU A 4 17.99 -5.40 23.93
CA LEU A 4 16.78 -4.61 23.68
C LEU A 4 15.57 -5.12 24.47
N CYS A 5 15.51 -6.44 24.74
CA CYS A 5 14.41 -7.03 25.51
C CYS A 5 14.42 -6.67 27.00
N ASN A 6 15.60 -6.40 27.57
CA ASN A 6 15.74 -6.04 28.99
C ASN A 6 15.61 -4.53 29.28
N TYR A 7 15.56 -3.70 28.26
CA TYR A 7 15.47 -2.24 28.43
C TYR A 7 14.22 -1.77 29.20
N PRO A 8 13.03 -2.36 29.03
CA PRO A 8 11.86 -1.96 29.81
C PRO A 8 11.93 -2.30 31.28
N GLN A 9 12.57 -3.43 31.65
CA GLN A 9 12.71 -3.84 33.04
C GLN A 9 13.73 -2.96 33.75
N ARG A 10 14.85 -2.63 33.10
CA ARG A 10 15.84 -1.69 33.60
C ARG A 10 15.28 -0.27 33.75
N ALA A 11 14.52 0.22 32.80
CA ALA A 11 13.89 1.54 32.87
C ALA A 11 12.87 1.61 34.02
N ARG A 12 12.11 0.52 34.29
CA ARG A 12 11.21 0.42 35.43
C ARG A 12 11.98 0.37 36.77
N ALA A 13 13.08 -0.39 36.83
CA ALA A 13 13.91 -0.47 38.01
C ALA A 13 14.54 0.89 38.34
N ILE A 14 15.05 1.61 37.34
CA ILE A 14 15.60 2.96 37.51
C ILE A 14 14.51 3.97 37.92
N ALA A 15 13.33 3.92 37.31
CA ALA A 15 12.21 4.80 37.65
C ALA A 15 11.72 4.53 39.09
N LYS A 16 11.69 3.25 39.50
CA LYS A 16 11.37 2.85 40.88
C LYS A 16 12.42 3.34 41.87
N ASP A 17 13.73 3.16 41.58
CA ASP A 17 14.83 3.61 42.37
C ASP A 17 14.84 5.15 42.55
N ILE A 18 14.55 5.90 41.47
CA ILE A 18 14.38 7.35 41.54
C ILE A 18 13.17 7.73 42.40
N ALA A 19 12.04 7.05 42.26
CA ALA A 19 10.83 7.33 43.04
C ALA A 19 11.00 7.00 44.53
N GLU A 20 11.77 5.94 44.84
CA GLU A 20 12.07 5.55 46.24
C GLU A 20 13.11 6.50 46.90
N ARG A 21 14.08 7.00 46.15
CA ARG A 21 15.11 7.92 46.66
C ARG A 21 14.63 9.36 46.82
N HIS A 22 13.63 9.77 46.07
CA HIS A 22 13.04 11.10 46.11
C HIS A 22 11.67 11.04 46.78
N GLN A 23 11.65 10.90 48.10
CA GLN A 23 10.42 10.92 48.92
C GLN A 23 9.61 12.22 48.82
N GLU A 24 10.20 13.26 48.20
CA GLU A 24 9.60 14.58 48.01
C GLU A 24 8.84 14.71 46.67
N LEU A 25 8.88 13.69 45.81
CA LEU A 25 8.10 13.73 44.57
C LEU A 25 6.61 13.55 44.88
N ASP A 26 5.79 14.49 44.43
CA ASP A 26 4.35 14.35 44.53
C ASP A 26 3.85 13.11 43.79
N GLU A 27 2.66 12.62 44.15
CA GLU A 27 2.09 11.40 43.59
C GLU A 27 1.81 11.55 42.09
N GLU A 28 1.49 12.73 41.61
CA GLU A 28 1.22 13.04 40.19
C GLU A 28 2.50 12.87 39.37
N THR A 29 3.63 13.38 39.82
CA THR A 29 4.95 13.22 39.19
C THR A 29 5.38 11.74 39.18
N ARG A 30 5.09 10.98 40.25
CA ARG A 30 5.34 9.54 40.29
C ARG A 30 4.54 8.78 39.26
N GLN A 31 3.26 9.06 39.18
CA GLN A 31 2.36 8.45 38.21
C GLN A 31 2.78 8.80 36.77
N TRP A 32 3.17 10.03 36.50
CA TRP A 32 3.70 10.46 35.22
C TRP A 32 4.99 9.70 34.82
N LEU A 33 5.95 9.55 35.74
CA LEU A 33 7.19 8.81 35.51
C LEU A 33 6.94 7.31 35.20
N ILE A 34 5.97 6.71 35.86
CA ILE A 34 5.64 5.30 35.74
C ILE A 34 4.80 5.06 34.45
N HIS A 35 3.78 5.87 34.22
CA HIS A 35 2.79 5.67 33.15
C HIS A 35 3.12 6.42 31.86
N GLY A 36 3.68 7.62 31.92
CA GLY A 36 4.02 8.43 30.77
C GLY A 36 4.98 7.74 29.80
N ARG A 37 6.00 7.03 30.34
CA ARG A 37 6.94 6.26 29.49
C ARG A 37 6.30 5.05 28.80
N VAL A 38 5.31 4.43 29.43
CA VAL A 38 4.58 3.29 28.83
C VAL A 38 3.68 3.78 27.70
N GLN A 39 3.08 4.94 27.86
CA GLN A 39 2.21 5.52 26.83
C GLN A 39 3.00 5.99 25.61
N VAL A 40 4.09 6.74 25.77
CA VAL A 40 4.99 7.16 24.69
C VAL A 40 5.53 5.96 23.91
N ARG A 41 5.84 4.85 24.60
CA ARG A 41 6.32 3.64 23.93
C ARG A 41 5.22 2.91 23.16
N ARG A 42 3.98 2.90 23.67
CA ARG A 42 2.82 2.34 22.96
C ARG A 42 2.52 3.15 21.70
N GLU A 43 2.56 4.46 21.80
CA GLU A 43 2.35 5.38 20.68
C GLU A 43 3.46 5.23 19.63
N ALA A 44 4.72 5.16 20.01
CA ALA A 44 5.85 4.93 19.12
C ALA A 44 5.77 3.55 18.42
N SER A 45 5.34 2.50 19.15
CA SER A 45 5.13 1.18 18.57
C SER A 45 3.95 1.15 17.60
N ALA A 46 2.85 1.83 17.93
CA ALA A 46 1.69 1.95 17.05
C ALA A 46 2.02 2.73 15.78
N ALA A 47 2.77 3.84 15.90
CA ALA A 47 3.23 4.63 14.76
C ALA A 47 4.15 3.83 13.83
N ALA A 48 5.08 3.05 14.38
CA ALA A 48 5.97 2.17 13.61
C ALA A 48 5.16 1.06 12.89
N GLN A 49 4.17 0.49 13.55
CA GLN A 49 3.30 -0.51 12.94
C GLN A 49 2.43 0.10 11.84
N GLU A 50 1.91 1.29 12.04
CA GLU A 50 1.14 2.01 11.02
C GLU A 50 2.00 2.36 9.79
N SER A 51 3.25 2.82 10.00
CA SER A 51 4.20 3.07 8.90
C SER A 51 4.46 1.79 8.10
N MET A 52 4.74 0.67 8.78
CA MET A 52 4.96 -0.62 8.12
C MET A 52 3.73 -1.08 7.31
N LEU A 53 2.52 -0.88 7.84
CA LEU A 53 1.30 -1.20 7.11
C LEU A 53 1.10 -0.32 5.86
N ARG A 54 1.47 0.96 5.93
CA ARG A 54 1.44 1.86 4.77
C ARG A 54 2.41 1.42 3.68
N ASP A 55 3.64 1.00 4.05
CA ASP A 55 4.64 0.51 3.11
C ASP A 55 4.19 -0.78 2.42
N VAL A 56 3.54 -1.69 3.16
CA VAL A 56 2.93 -2.91 2.60
C VAL A 56 1.81 -2.55 1.63
N ASP A 57 0.90 -1.66 2.00
CA ASP A 57 -0.20 -1.23 1.13
C ASP A 57 0.32 -0.53 -0.14
N ALA A 58 1.38 0.28 -0.04
CA ALA A 58 2.04 0.88 -1.20
C ALA A 58 2.66 -0.18 -2.14
N SER A 59 3.29 -1.22 -1.58
CA SER A 59 3.85 -2.34 -2.34
C SER A 59 2.76 -3.14 -3.08
N ILE A 60 1.63 -3.40 -2.41
CA ILE A 60 0.46 -4.02 -3.05
C ILE A 60 -0.08 -3.12 -4.17
N GLY A 61 -0.18 -1.82 -3.93
CA GLY A 61 -0.61 -0.86 -4.93
C GLY A 61 0.27 -0.84 -6.18
N LEU A 62 1.59 -0.91 -6.02
CA LEU A 62 2.52 -1.04 -7.15
C LEU A 62 2.28 -2.34 -7.92
N ALA A 63 2.07 -3.46 -7.23
CA ALA A 63 1.77 -4.74 -7.87
C ALA A 63 0.43 -4.70 -8.63
N MET A 64 -0.60 -4.04 -8.08
CA MET A 64 -1.90 -3.85 -8.76
C MET A 64 -1.76 -3.04 -10.06
N ASN A 65 -0.98 -1.95 -10.05
CA ASN A 65 -0.70 -1.16 -11.23
C ASN A 65 0.08 -1.96 -12.29
N ALA A 66 1.12 -2.70 -11.88
CA ALA A 66 1.85 -3.59 -12.77
C ALA A 66 0.95 -4.68 -13.37
N ALA A 67 0.04 -5.25 -12.58
CA ALA A 67 -0.95 -6.22 -13.03
C ALA A 67 -1.88 -5.63 -14.11
N LEU A 68 -2.33 -4.39 -13.92
CA LEU A 68 -3.14 -3.69 -14.91
C LEU A 68 -2.38 -3.48 -16.23
N GLU A 69 -1.13 -3.04 -16.20
CA GLU A 69 -0.28 -2.86 -17.38
C GLU A 69 -0.07 -4.19 -18.13
N VAL A 70 0.19 -5.29 -17.41
CA VAL A 70 0.31 -6.63 -18.00
C VAL A 70 -1.00 -7.04 -18.68
N ARG A 71 -2.14 -6.84 -18.00
CA ARG A 71 -3.46 -7.16 -18.58
C ARG A 71 -3.74 -6.39 -19.85
N GLN A 72 -3.46 -5.08 -19.88
CA GLN A 72 -3.64 -4.24 -21.07
C GLN A 72 -2.73 -4.69 -22.22
N SER A 73 -1.46 -4.98 -21.91
CA SER A 73 -0.50 -5.48 -22.91
C SER A 73 -0.94 -6.82 -23.49
N LEU A 74 -1.38 -7.75 -22.65
CA LEU A 74 -1.88 -9.06 -23.07
C LEU A 74 -3.15 -8.94 -23.90
N ALA A 75 -4.07 -8.02 -23.57
CA ALA A 75 -5.29 -7.81 -24.35
C ALA A 75 -4.98 -7.41 -25.81
N GLY A 76 -3.92 -6.60 -26.01
CA GLY A 76 -3.49 -6.19 -27.36
C GLY A 76 -2.78 -7.29 -28.16
N VAL A 77 -2.11 -8.23 -27.50
CA VAL A 77 -1.25 -9.23 -28.15
C VAL A 77 -1.92 -10.61 -28.26
N ARG A 78 -2.85 -10.93 -27.37
CA ARG A 78 -3.46 -12.27 -27.25
C ARG A 78 -4.03 -12.81 -28.57
N VAL A 79 -4.87 -12.03 -29.22
CA VAL A 79 -5.54 -12.46 -30.45
C VAL A 79 -4.55 -12.62 -31.61
N PRO A 80 -3.69 -11.64 -31.95
CA PRO A 80 -2.67 -11.81 -32.98
C PRO A 80 -1.74 -12.99 -32.73
N LEU A 81 -1.29 -13.17 -31.48
CA LEU A 81 -0.39 -14.28 -31.13
C LEU A 81 -1.02 -15.64 -31.39
N LEU A 82 -2.23 -15.86 -30.89
CA LEU A 82 -2.93 -17.13 -31.07
C LEU A 82 -3.24 -17.40 -32.53
N SER A 83 -3.60 -16.37 -33.33
CA SER A 83 -3.85 -16.51 -34.76
C SER A 83 -2.59 -16.90 -35.54
N VAL A 84 -1.43 -16.35 -35.19
CA VAL A 84 -0.16 -16.72 -35.80
C VAL A 84 0.22 -18.16 -35.43
N LEU A 85 0.09 -18.54 -34.17
CA LEU A 85 0.39 -19.90 -33.70
C LEU A 85 -0.54 -20.95 -34.35
N ASP A 86 -1.82 -20.61 -34.55
CA ASP A 86 -2.77 -21.52 -35.20
C ASP A 86 -2.38 -21.85 -36.64
N ILE A 87 -1.80 -20.87 -37.36
CA ILE A 87 -1.33 -21.04 -38.73
C ILE A 87 -0.03 -21.83 -38.83
N TYR A 88 0.94 -21.56 -37.94
CA TYR A 88 2.30 -22.08 -38.06
C TYR A 88 2.61 -23.24 -37.14
N GLU A 89 2.00 -23.28 -35.95
CA GLU A 89 2.37 -24.23 -34.87
C GLU A 89 1.17 -24.53 -33.96
N GLN A 90 0.17 -25.26 -34.51
CA GLN A 90 -1.06 -25.62 -33.79
C GLN A 90 -0.81 -26.30 -32.42
N GLY A 91 0.28 -27.08 -32.32
CA GLY A 91 0.65 -27.73 -31.06
C GLY A 91 0.99 -26.74 -29.91
N LEU A 92 1.37 -25.51 -30.24
CA LEU A 92 1.68 -24.47 -29.22
C LEU A 92 0.48 -23.64 -28.81
N VAL A 93 -0.64 -23.70 -29.52
CA VAL A 93 -1.84 -22.91 -29.22
C VAL A 93 -2.36 -23.22 -27.81
N SER A 94 -2.53 -24.51 -27.50
CA SER A 94 -3.03 -24.95 -26.19
C SER A 94 -2.09 -24.55 -25.05
N VAL A 95 -0.77 -24.75 -25.22
CA VAL A 95 0.25 -24.39 -24.22
C VAL A 95 0.25 -22.88 -23.97
N THR A 96 0.12 -22.09 -25.02
CA THR A 96 0.07 -20.63 -24.94
C THR A 96 -1.22 -20.17 -24.26
N GLN A 97 -2.37 -20.76 -24.60
CA GLN A 97 -3.64 -20.47 -23.93
C GLN A 97 -3.60 -20.79 -22.45
N ASP A 98 -3.02 -21.94 -22.07
CA ASP A 98 -2.83 -22.33 -20.67
C ASP A 98 -1.94 -21.35 -19.91
N ALA A 99 -0.84 -20.90 -20.53
CA ALA A 99 0.05 -19.91 -19.94
C ALA A 99 -0.67 -18.56 -19.72
N LEU A 100 -1.40 -18.07 -20.71
CA LEU A 100 -2.19 -16.84 -20.62
C LEU A 100 -3.27 -16.96 -19.53
N SER A 101 -3.95 -18.12 -19.43
CA SER A 101 -4.96 -18.35 -18.38
C SER A 101 -4.36 -18.35 -16.97
N ARG A 102 -3.14 -18.87 -16.81
CA ARG A 102 -2.42 -18.82 -15.52
C ARG A 102 -2.03 -17.38 -15.16
N ILE A 103 -1.61 -16.57 -16.12
CA ILE A 103 -1.34 -15.15 -15.90
C ILE A 103 -2.63 -14.43 -15.48
N ASP A 104 -3.75 -14.64 -16.17
CA ASP A 104 -5.04 -14.07 -15.79
C ASP A 104 -5.44 -14.45 -14.35
N ALA A 105 -5.22 -15.70 -13.95
CA ALA A 105 -5.48 -16.16 -12.58
C ALA A 105 -4.60 -15.46 -11.53
N LEU A 106 -3.30 -15.25 -11.82
CA LEU A 106 -2.39 -14.51 -10.94
C LEU A 106 -2.81 -13.03 -10.79
N LEU A 107 -3.22 -12.39 -11.89
CA LEU A 107 -3.69 -11.01 -11.87
C LEU A 107 -4.96 -10.89 -11.02
N LEU A 108 -5.88 -11.85 -11.12
CA LEU A 108 -7.09 -11.90 -10.28
C LEU A 108 -6.75 -12.08 -8.79
N GLN A 109 -5.77 -12.92 -8.45
CA GLN A 109 -5.32 -13.09 -7.07
C GLN A 109 -4.74 -11.79 -6.49
N LEU A 110 -3.99 -11.01 -7.28
CA LEU A 110 -3.48 -9.71 -6.86
C LEU A 110 -4.61 -8.71 -6.58
N GLU A 111 -5.64 -8.69 -7.42
CA GLU A 111 -6.84 -7.87 -7.18
C GLU A 111 -7.53 -8.27 -5.87
N GLN A 112 -7.71 -9.57 -5.61
CA GLN A 112 -8.29 -10.08 -4.37
C GLN A 112 -7.48 -9.67 -3.12
N VAL A 113 -6.15 -9.66 -3.20
CA VAL A 113 -5.29 -9.15 -2.11
C VAL A 113 -5.53 -7.66 -1.90
N GLY A 114 -5.66 -6.89 -2.96
CA GLY A 114 -6.02 -5.47 -2.89
C GLY A 114 -7.37 -5.28 -2.18
N ASP A 115 -8.40 -6.01 -2.59
CA ASP A 115 -9.74 -5.94 -1.99
C ASP A 115 -9.74 -6.29 -0.50
N GLN A 116 -8.99 -7.33 -0.09
CA GLN A 116 -8.84 -7.70 1.33
C GLN A 116 -8.20 -6.59 2.16
N ARG A 117 -7.41 -5.73 1.55
CA ARG A 117 -6.78 -4.56 2.17
C ARG A 117 -7.61 -3.28 1.99
N ALA A 118 -8.80 -3.39 1.40
CA ALA A 118 -9.65 -2.27 1.02
C ALA A 118 -8.92 -1.25 0.13
N LEU A 119 -8.10 -1.74 -0.80
CA LEU A 119 -7.41 -0.95 -1.82
C LEU A 119 -8.15 -1.08 -3.15
N ALA A 120 -8.26 0.03 -3.89
CA ALA A 120 -8.84 0.04 -5.22
C ALA A 120 -8.04 0.95 -6.15
N LEU A 121 -8.12 0.67 -7.45
CA LEU A 121 -7.62 1.55 -8.49
C LEU A 121 -8.63 2.70 -8.70
N PHE A 122 -8.12 3.93 -8.77
CA PHE A 122 -8.91 5.14 -8.96
C PHE A 122 -8.46 5.86 -10.23
N GLY A 123 -9.37 6.03 -11.16
CA GLY A 123 -9.13 6.50 -12.52
C GLY A 123 -8.84 5.35 -13.48
N THR A 124 -9.24 5.52 -14.74
CA THR A 124 -9.00 4.55 -15.82
C THR A 124 -7.97 5.11 -16.80
N VAL A 125 -7.00 4.29 -17.22
CA VAL A 125 -5.99 4.72 -18.21
C VAL A 125 -6.67 5.26 -19.47
N GLY A 126 -6.28 6.48 -19.87
CA GLY A 126 -6.89 7.20 -21.00
C GLY A 126 -8.12 8.04 -20.62
N GLU A 127 -8.59 7.99 -19.40
CA GLU A 127 -9.70 8.80 -18.91
C GLU A 127 -9.29 10.26 -18.74
N ASP A 128 -10.15 11.19 -19.16
CA ASP A 128 -10.00 12.63 -18.96
C ASP A 128 -10.60 13.00 -17.59
N VAL A 129 -9.75 13.41 -16.68
CA VAL A 129 -10.13 13.71 -15.27
C VAL A 129 -9.76 15.13 -14.88
N ASP A 130 -10.49 15.70 -13.92
CA ASP A 130 -10.10 16.93 -13.27
C ASP A 130 -8.89 16.67 -12.38
N PHE A 131 -7.84 17.48 -12.55
CA PHE A 131 -6.61 17.31 -11.78
C PHE A 131 -6.84 17.52 -10.28
N THR A 132 -6.65 16.47 -9.52
CA THR A 132 -6.76 16.50 -8.06
C THR A 132 -5.42 16.07 -7.44
N PRO A 133 -4.64 16.99 -6.85
CA PRO A 133 -3.31 16.67 -6.28
C PRO A 133 -3.33 15.64 -5.15
N LYS A 134 -4.51 15.38 -4.57
CA LYS A 134 -4.71 14.35 -3.57
C LYS A 134 -4.49 12.95 -4.15
N TYR A 135 -4.95 12.73 -5.39
CA TYR A 135 -4.93 11.40 -6.02
C TYR A 135 -3.90 11.27 -7.13
N PHE A 136 -3.56 12.37 -7.80
CA PHE A 136 -2.71 12.35 -8.98
C PHE A 136 -1.47 13.23 -8.85
N GLN A 137 -0.43 12.83 -9.55
CA GLN A 137 0.77 13.59 -9.82
C GLN A 137 0.86 13.89 -11.30
N ALA A 138 1.02 15.15 -11.68
CA ALA A 138 1.17 15.55 -13.07
C ALA A 138 2.57 15.18 -13.60
N VAL A 139 2.61 14.65 -14.82
CA VAL A 139 3.84 14.46 -15.59
C VAL A 139 3.93 15.63 -16.58
N GLY A 140 4.87 16.55 -16.33
CA GLY A 140 5.04 17.77 -17.13
C GLY A 140 4.38 18.99 -16.50
N ASP A 141 3.80 19.87 -17.34
CA ASP A 141 3.21 21.13 -16.88
C ASP A 141 1.84 20.91 -16.24
N ALA A 142 1.79 21.10 -14.92
CA ALA A 142 0.60 20.93 -14.09
C ALA A 142 -0.46 22.06 -14.22
N ALA A 143 -0.27 22.98 -15.16
CA ALA A 143 -1.17 24.15 -15.31
C ALA A 143 -2.54 23.81 -15.92
N ARG A 144 -2.77 22.56 -16.35
CA ARG A 144 -4.03 22.14 -16.96
C ARG A 144 -5.03 21.68 -15.90
N GLN A 145 -6.25 22.13 -16.00
CA GLN A 145 -7.33 21.72 -15.09
C GLN A 145 -7.81 20.29 -15.40
N ARG A 146 -7.77 19.87 -16.68
CA ARG A 146 -8.11 18.53 -17.13
C ARG A 146 -6.90 17.81 -17.69
N MET A 147 -6.73 16.56 -17.32
CA MET A 147 -5.55 15.77 -17.65
C MET A 147 -5.97 14.31 -17.91
N ILE A 148 -5.16 13.62 -18.70
CA ILE A 148 -5.40 12.22 -19.07
C ILE A 148 -4.68 11.31 -18.07
N VAL A 149 -5.38 10.33 -17.52
CA VAL A 149 -4.81 9.33 -16.63
C VAL A 149 -3.86 8.42 -17.42
N ARG A 150 -2.59 8.43 -17.03
CA ARG A 150 -1.57 7.50 -17.54
C ARG A 150 -1.42 6.27 -16.66
N GLN A 151 -1.53 6.47 -15.37
CA GLN A 151 -1.49 5.41 -14.36
C GLN A 151 -2.53 5.71 -13.29
N PRO A 152 -3.42 4.76 -12.95
CA PRO A 152 -4.40 4.93 -11.89
C PRO A 152 -3.74 5.19 -10.54
N ALA A 153 -4.40 5.97 -9.70
CA ALA A 153 -4.05 6.04 -8.29
C ALA A 153 -4.50 4.76 -7.56
N VAL A 154 -3.79 4.38 -6.51
CA VAL A 154 -4.28 3.36 -5.58
C VAL A 154 -4.80 4.06 -4.34
N VAL A 155 -6.06 3.85 -4.05
CA VAL A 155 -6.76 4.51 -2.95
C VAL A 155 -7.26 3.50 -1.94
N ARG A 156 -7.41 3.93 -0.68
CA ARG A 156 -8.09 3.12 0.33
C ARG A 156 -9.59 3.38 0.27
N ILE A 157 -10.37 2.31 0.24
CA ILE A 157 -11.83 2.41 0.35
C ILE A 157 -12.21 2.41 1.82
N ARG A 158 -13.02 3.36 2.23
CA ARG A 158 -13.55 3.45 3.59
C ARG A 158 -14.68 2.43 3.80
N LYS A 159 -15.02 2.17 5.07
CA LYS A 159 -16.08 1.23 5.44
C LYS A 159 -17.46 1.61 4.89
N ASP A 160 -17.67 2.89 4.59
CA ASP A 160 -18.89 3.41 3.97
C ASP A 160 -18.88 3.31 2.42
N GLY A 161 -17.84 2.71 1.83
CA GLY A 161 -17.66 2.59 0.39
C GLY A 161 -17.11 3.84 -0.30
N THR A 162 -16.83 4.92 0.44
CA THR A 162 -16.27 6.15 -0.14
C THR A 162 -14.77 6.03 -0.39
N VAL A 163 -14.28 6.80 -1.37
CA VAL A 163 -12.85 6.91 -1.67
C VAL A 163 -12.14 7.65 -0.56
N GLY A 164 -11.14 7.01 0.02
CA GLY A 164 -10.30 7.57 1.08
C GLY A 164 -9.07 8.28 0.56
N ASP A 165 -7.94 8.11 1.25
CA ASP A 165 -6.68 8.73 0.86
C ASP A 165 -5.93 7.88 -0.16
N ALA A 166 -5.14 8.52 -1.02
CA ALA A 166 -4.26 7.81 -1.93
C ALA A 166 -3.12 7.15 -1.13
N VAL A 167 -2.96 5.86 -1.33
CA VAL A 167 -1.81 5.08 -0.86
C VAL A 167 -0.65 5.23 -1.84
N LEU A 168 -0.98 5.24 -3.14
CA LEU A 168 -0.06 5.51 -4.24
C LEU A 168 -0.76 6.50 -5.19
N LYS A 169 -0.10 7.63 -5.48
CA LYS A 169 -0.63 8.60 -6.45
C LYS A 169 -0.52 8.04 -7.86
N GLY A 170 -1.58 8.24 -8.63
CA GLY A 170 -1.57 7.98 -10.06
C GLY A 170 -0.80 9.05 -10.84
N LEU A 171 -0.54 8.78 -12.11
CA LEU A 171 0.11 9.71 -13.04
C LEU A 171 -0.89 10.23 -14.06
N VAL A 172 -0.85 11.54 -14.32
CA VAL A 172 -1.68 12.22 -15.34
C VAL A 172 -0.80 13.17 -16.16
N GLU A 173 -1.20 13.40 -17.41
CA GLU A 173 -0.54 14.33 -18.33
C GLU A 173 -1.50 15.25 -19.07
#